data_78e3b3120b371d7c8ed82c59388b6ae0
#
_entry.id   78e3b3120b371d7c8ed82c59388b6ae0
#
_cell.length_a   1.000
_cell.length_b   1.000
_cell.length_c   1.000
_cell.angle_alpha   90.00
_cell.angle_beta   90.00
_cell.angle_gamma   90.00
#
_symmetry.space_group_name_H-M   'P 1'
#
loop_
_entity.id
_entity.type
_entity.pdbx_description
1 polymer ?
#
loop_
_entity_poly.entity_id
_entity_poly.type
_entity_poly.pdbx_seq_one_letter_code
_entity_poly.pdbx_strand_id
1 'polypeptide(L)'
;ENKLTVVSPDVGGGFGSKIYHYGEEALVLAAAKRIKRPVRWTASRSESFMTDAHGRDHVTKIELALDKDNNFLAFRTETMANVGAYLSNFSTVTPTILHGTLMAGNYSVPNIYVNVKAVFTNTAPVDAYRGAGRPEATYSLERVIDKAALELNLDPIALRRQNFIKPDQFPYVTAAGLNYDVGDYDAIMDRLEHHADIQGFAERKKISEKQGKLRGFGVNSYIEACGIAPSNLIGTLGARVGLYDAATIRVNATGNISVMVGAHSHGQGHETAFPQIVADMLGVDPNNVEIVHGDTSKIPFGMGTYGSRSLAVCGSAIVRGIEKIIAKGKKIAAHMMESTEDNVDFEDGVFSVRGTNKTVSFGDVALKAYIPHNFPIEDIEPGLEETAFYDPQNFTYPAGAYACEVEVDPNTGKVSIERFAAADDFGNIINPMIVEGQVHGGLAQGIGQALLEGCVYNDDGQLISGSYMDYTMPRAADLPSFVVDHTVQTPSTDNPLGVKGCGEAGAIGSPPTVVNAVINALRSAGHDITHIDMPLTPARVWAAMNN
;
A
#
# COMPACT_ATOMS: atom_id res chain seq x y z
N GLU A 1 -21.19 -16.26 -17.22
CA GLU A 1 -20.10 -15.26 -17.38
C GLU A 1 -20.08 -14.67 -18.80
N ASN A 2 -20.11 -15.48 -19.85
CA ASN A 2 -20.07 -15.00 -21.24
C ASN A 2 -21.23 -14.06 -21.67
N LYS A 3 -22.22 -13.82 -20.80
CA LYS A 3 -23.34 -12.90 -21.03
C LYS A 3 -23.27 -11.63 -20.20
N LEU A 4 -22.18 -11.43 -19.46
CA LEU A 4 -21.98 -10.30 -18.59
C LEU A 4 -20.61 -9.67 -18.92
N THR A 5 -20.63 -8.40 -19.30
CA THR A 5 -19.43 -7.57 -19.40
C THR A 5 -19.50 -6.51 -18.32
N VAL A 6 -18.43 -6.38 -17.58
CA VAL A 6 -18.24 -5.30 -16.59
C VAL A 6 -17.14 -4.38 -17.11
N VAL A 7 -17.46 -3.09 -17.19
CA VAL A 7 -16.52 -2.05 -17.59
C VAL A 7 -16.40 -1.04 -16.46
N SER A 8 -15.19 -0.82 -16.02
CA SER A 8 -14.83 0.22 -15.05
C SER A 8 -13.93 1.24 -15.75
N PRO A 9 -14.46 2.42 -16.10
CA PRO A 9 -13.67 3.49 -16.70
C PRO A 9 -12.78 4.15 -15.65
N ASP A 10 -12.25 5.34 -15.94
CA ASP A 10 -11.45 6.15 -15.01
C ASP A 10 -12.16 6.35 -13.68
N VAL A 11 -11.47 6.06 -12.60
CA VAL A 11 -11.99 6.12 -11.24
C VAL A 11 -11.15 7.10 -10.42
N GLY A 12 -11.81 8.04 -9.78
CA GLY A 12 -11.20 9.09 -8.94
C GLY A 12 -10.84 8.60 -7.54
N GLY A 13 -10.05 7.55 -7.43
CA GLY A 13 -9.63 6.93 -6.18
C GLY A 13 -10.55 5.79 -5.74
N GLY A 14 -9.98 4.84 -4.99
CA GLY A 14 -10.68 3.69 -4.41
C GLY A 14 -10.44 3.59 -2.91
N PHE A 15 -9.19 3.53 -2.50
CA PHE A 15 -8.67 3.54 -1.13
C PHE A 15 -9.25 2.47 -0.19
N GLY A 16 -9.95 1.46 -0.74
CA GLY A 16 -10.66 0.40 -0.02
C GLY A 16 -12.16 0.43 -0.26
N SER A 17 -12.82 1.58 -0.17
CA SER A 17 -14.27 1.73 -0.29
C SER A 17 -14.89 1.16 -1.58
N LYS A 18 -14.13 1.04 -2.67
CA LYS A 18 -14.62 0.54 -3.96
C LYS A 18 -14.24 -0.93 -4.26
N ILE A 19 -13.77 -1.67 -3.27
CA ILE A 19 -13.47 -3.12 -3.41
C ILE A 19 -14.73 -3.96 -3.28
N TYR A 20 -15.68 -3.50 -2.48
CA TYR A 20 -16.82 -4.28 -2.02
C TYR A 20 -17.95 -4.34 -3.04
N HIS A 21 -18.76 -5.39 -2.92
CA HIS A 21 -20.01 -5.52 -3.65
C HIS A 21 -21.12 -4.86 -2.84
N TYR A 22 -21.60 -3.71 -3.31
CA TYR A 22 -22.71 -3.00 -2.70
C TYR A 22 -24.07 -3.49 -3.21
N GLY A 23 -25.09 -3.43 -2.37
CA GLY A 23 -26.44 -3.90 -2.70
C GLY A 23 -27.05 -3.19 -3.92
N GLU A 24 -26.72 -1.94 -4.13
CA GLU A 24 -27.16 -1.11 -5.24
C GLU A 24 -26.73 -1.66 -6.60
N GLU A 25 -25.54 -2.25 -6.70
CA GLU A 25 -25.04 -2.88 -7.92
C GLU A 25 -25.92 -4.07 -8.34
N ALA A 26 -26.29 -4.90 -7.39
CA ALA A 26 -27.22 -6.01 -7.64
C ALA A 26 -28.63 -5.52 -7.98
N LEU A 27 -29.09 -4.45 -7.31
CA LEU A 27 -30.42 -3.88 -7.50
C LEU A 27 -30.59 -3.25 -8.89
N VAL A 28 -29.59 -2.49 -9.40
CA VAL A 28 -29.68 -1.91 -10.75
C VAL A 28 -29.68 -2.98 -11.82
N LEU A 29 -28.91 -4.07 -11.66
CA LEU A 29 -28.89 -5.20 -12.58
C LEU A 29 -30.23 -5.94 -12.57
N ALA A 30 -30.79 -6.22 -11.40
CA ALA A 30 -32.09 -6.89 -11.24
C ALA A 30 -33.22 -6.03 -11.82
N ALA A 31 -33.22 -4.73 -11.57
CA ALA A 31 -34.18 -3.78 -12.12
C ALA A 31 -34.09 -3.71 -13.66
N ALA A 32 -32.87 -3.54 -14.22
CA ALA A 32 -32.67 -3.50 -15.67
C ALA A 32 -33.16 -4.79 -16.35
N LYS A 33 -32.89 -5.95 -15.77
CA LYS A 33 -33.39 -7.25 -16.27
C LYS A 33 -34.89 -7.33 -16.25
N ARG A 34 -35.53 -6.80 -15.18
CA ARG A 34 -37.01 -6.87 -15.00
C ARG A 34 -37.74 -5.92 -15.95
N ILE A 35 -37.28 -4.67 -16.06
CA ILE A 35 -37.96 -3.66 -16.91
C ILE A 35 -37.46 -3.67 -18.36
N LYS A 36 -36.37 -4.41 -18.66
CA LYS A 36 -35.73 -4.51 -19.99
C LYS A 36 -35.29 -3.16 -20.56
N ARG A 37 -34.75 -2.29 -19.67
CA ARG A 37 -34.23 -0.97 -20.00
C ARG A 37 -32.97 -0.71 -19.18
N PRO A 38 -32.06 0.17 -19.65
CA PRO A 38 -30.94 0.64 -18.82
C PRO A 38 -31.44 1.25 -17.51
N VAL A 39 -30.75 0.96 -16.43
CA VAL A 39 -30.99 1.53 -15.10
C VAL A 39 -29.70 2.16 -14.63
N ARG A 40 -29.78 3.35 -14.06
CA ARG A 40 -28.70 4.10 -13.47
C ARG A 40 -29.00 4.40 -12.01
N TRP A 41 -27.98 4.33 -11.16
CA TRP A 41 -28.01 4.81 -9.79
C TRP A 41 -26.78 5.68 -9.51
N THR A 42 -26.94 6.66 -8.66
CA THR A 42 -25.86 7.53 -8.20
C THR A 42 -26.15 7.89 -6.76
N ALA A 43 -25.27 7.48 -5.84
CA ALA A 43 -25.43 7.80 -4.43
C ALA A 43 -25.31 9.31 -4.18
N SER A 44 -26.14 9.83 -3.30
CA SER A 44 -25.88 11.10 -2.65
C SER A 44 -24.72 10.94 -1.64
N ARG A 45 -24.13 12.04 -1.18
CA ARG A 45 -23.08 11.98 -0.18
C ARG A 45 -23.55 11.37 1.14
N SER A 46 -24.74 11.71 1.56
CA SER A 46 -25.31 11.15 2.80
C SER A 46 -25.60 9.65 2.69
N GLU A 47 -26.06 9.16 1.54
CA GLU A 47 -26.20 7.71 1.29
C GLU A 47 -24.83 7.01 1.41
N SER A 48 -23.78 7.54 0.76
CA SER A 48 -22.43 6.96 0.87
C SER A 48 -21.93 6.92 2.33
N PHE A 49 -22.11 7.96 3.11
CA PHE A 49 -21.73 7.93 4.54
C PHE A 49 -22.48 6.89 5.38
N MET A 50 -23.72 6.58 5.02
CA MET A 50 -24.54 5.62 5.75
C MET A 50 -24.34 4.17 5.31
N THR A 51 -23.90 3.94 4.08
CA THR A 51 -23.89 2.59 3.47
C THR A 51 -22.51 2.09 3.06
N ASP A 52 -21.57 2.99 2.71
CA ASP A 52 -20.22 2.57 2.33
C ASP A 52 -19.50 1.99 3.57
N ALA A 53 -18.67 0.97 3.33
CA ALA A 53 -17.88 0.39 4.39
C ALA A 53 -16.87 1.40 4.95
N HIS A 54 -16.76 1.45 6.27
CA HIS A 54 -15.80 2.29 6.99
C HIS A 54 -14.50 1.53 7.26
N GLY A 55 -13.43 2.22 7.62
CA GLY A 55 -12.18 1.62 8.09
C GLY A 55 -11.99 1.77 9.59
N ARG A 56 -11.10 0.96 10.17
CA ARG A 56 -10.63 1.01 11.56
C ARG A 56 -11.64 0.50 12.56
N ASP A 57 -11.82 1.22 13.70
CA ASP A 57 -12.75 0.94 14.80
C ASP A 57 -12.38 -0.31 15.62
N HIS A 58 -11.19 -0.24 16.21
CA HIS A 58 -10.68 -1.21 17.16
C HIS A 58 -10.63 -0.63 18.58
N VAL A 59 -10.98 -1.45 19.57
CA VAL A 59 -10.63 -1.23 20.98
C VAL A 59 -9.59 -2.28 21.34
N THR A 60 -8.34 -1.85 21.50
CA THR A 60 -7.19 -2.75 21.70
C THR A 60 -6.51 -2.48 23.04
N LYS A 61 -6.36 -3.55 23.84
CA LYS A 61 -5.42 -3.58 24.96
C LYS A 61 -4.13 -4.23 24.47
N ILE A 62 -3.00 -3.52 24.64
CA ILE A 62 -1.68 -4.03 24.28
C ILE A 62 -0.74 -3.96 25.48
N GLU A 63 0.10 -4.96 25.62
CA GLU A 63 1.13 -5.08 26.64
C GLU A 63 2.46 -5.43 25.98
N LEU A 64 3.55 -4.83 26.45
CA LEU A 64 4.93 -5.10 26.04
C LEU A 64 5.72 -5.60 27.25
N ALA A 65 6.36 -6.74 27.12
CA ALA A 65 7.34 -7.24 28.09
C ALA A 65 8.77 -6.98 27.58
N LEU A 66 9.60 -6.44 28.47
CA LEU A 66 11.02 -6.20 28.23
C LEU A 66 11.86 -6.95 29.26
N ASP A 67 13.10 -7.29 28.88
CA ASP A 67 14.10 -7.73 29.85
C ASP A 67 14.77 -6.53 30.56
N LYS A 68 15.70 -6.83 31.47
CA LYS A 68 16.47 -5.81 32.21
C LYS A 68 17.36 -4.92 31.31
N ASP A 69 17.65 -5.35 30.11
CA ASP A 69 18.50 -4.69 29.13
C ASP A 69 17.65 -4.01 28.02
N ASN A 70 16.31 -3.93 28.22
CA ASN A 70 15.31 -3.35 27.33
C ASN A 70 15.12 -4.08 25.99
N ASN A 71 15.46 -5.37 25.89
CA ASN A 71 15.11 -6.17 24.72
C ASN A 71 13.64 -6.60 24.80
N PHE A 72 12.95 -6.61 23.68
CA PHE A 72 11.56 -7.04 23.61
C PHE A 72 11.42 -8.54 23.79
N LEU A 73 10.68 -8.99 24.79
CA LEU A 73 10.42 -10.39 25.09
C LEU A 73 9.08 -10.87 24.54
N ALA A 74 8.05 -10.03 24.60
CA ALA A 74 6.72 -10.40 24.15
C ALA A 74 5.83 -9.20 23.90
N PHE A 75 4.94 -9.33 22.90
CA PHE A 75 3.71 -8.52 22.76
C PHE A 75 2.49 -9.36 23.09
N ARG A 76 1.54 -8.79 23.82
CA ARG A 76 0.22 -9.37 24.06
C ARG A 76 -0.86 -8.36 23.69
N THR A 77 -1.77 -8.77 22.81
CA THR A 77 -2.89 -7.93 22.36
C THR A 77 -4.23 -8.63 22.53
N GLU A 78 -5.20 -7.89 23.03
CA GLU A 78 -6.60 -8.26 23.09
C GLU A 78 -7.41 -7.16 22.40
N THR A 79 -8.06 -7.47 21.30
CA THR A 79 -8.76 -6.51 20.46
C THR A 79 -10.23 -6.88 20.31
N MET A 80 -11.11 -5.91 20.51
CA MET A 80 -12.48 -5.94 20.01
C MET A 80 -12.52 -5.15 18.71
N ALA A 81 -12.87 -5.83 17.61
CA ALA A 81 -12.93 -5.24 16.28
C ALA A 81 -14.38 -5.13 15.83
N ASN A 82 -14.85 -3.91 15.58
CA ASN A 82 -16.16 -3.69 14.99
C ASN A 82 -16.19 -4.21 13.56
N VAL A 83 -17.25 -4.95 13.19
CA VAL A 83 -17.51 -5.39 11.81
C VAL A 83 -18.81 -4.80 11.25
N GLY A 84 -19.46 -3.90 11.99
CA GLY A 84 -20.70 -3.24 11.62
C GLY A 84 -21.94 -4.11 11.81
N ALA A 85 -23.05 -3.70 11.24
CA ALA A 85 -24.35 -4.38 11.40
C ALA A 85 -24.46 -5.65 10.58
N TYR A 86 -23.65 -5.78 9.53
CA TYR A 86 -23.55 -6.95 8.66
C TYR A 86 -22.15 -7.01 8.04
N LEU A 87 -21.76 -8.20 7.56
CA LEU A 87 -20.42 -8.39 7.00
C LEU A 87 -20.34 -7.84 5.57
N SER A 88 -19.28 -7.09 5.31
CA SER A 88 -18.77 -6.81 3.97
C SER A 88 -17.82 -7.92 3.52
N ASN A 89 -17.23 -7.82 2.32
CA ASN A 89 -16.46 -8.89 1.70
C ASN A 89 -15.23 -9.32 2.51
N PHE A 90 -14.52 -8.36 3.14
CA PHE A 90 -13.27 -8.61 3.88
C PHE A 90 -13.36 -8.24 5.37
N SER A 91 -14.56 -7.93 5.88
CA SER A 91 -14.78 -7.59 7.30
C SER A 91 -14.26 -8.65 8.28
N THR A 92 -14.20 -9.92 7.84
CA THR A 92 -13.68 -11.01 8.69
C THR A 92 -12.16 -11.20 8.60
N VAL A 93 -11.49 -10.56 7.65
CA VAL A 93 -10.05 -10.72 7.40
C VAL A 93 -9.27 -9.49 7.78
N THR A 94 -9.74 -8.32 7.34
CA THR A 94 -9.05 -7.04 7.53
C THR A 94 -8.80 -6.70 9.01
N PRO A 95 -9.85 -6.64 9.87
CA PRO A 95 -9.66 -6.25 11.26
C PRO A 95 -9.08 -7.37 12.14
N THR A 96 -8.98 -8.58 11.64
CA THR A 96 -8.55 -9.76 12.41
C THR A 96 -7.20 -10.29 11.96
N ILE A 97 -7.14 -10.96 10.80
CA ILE A 97 -5.94 -11.65 10.31
C ILE A 97 -4.88 -10.64 9.87
N LEU A 98 -5.25 -9.63 9.06
CA LEU A 98 -4.30 -8.64 8.58
C LEU A 98 -3.78 -7.73 9.72
N HIS A 99 -4.59 -7.51 10.76
CA HIS A 99 -4.14 -6.88 12.00
C HIS A 99 -3.18 -7.79 12.79
N GLY A 100 -3.61 -9.03 13.06
CA GLY A 100 -2.89 -9.94 13.96
C GLY A 100 -1.53 -10.40 13.43
N THR A 101 -1.41 -10.65 12.14
CA THR A 101 -0.16 -11.17 11.53
C THR A 101 0.97 -10.15 11.50
N LEU A 102 0.68 -8.85 11.59
CA LEU A 102 1.69 -7.78 11.59
C LEU A 102 2.05 -7.26 12.98
N MET A 103 1.62 -7.94 14.04
CA MET A 103 1.96 -7.58 15.42
C MET A 103 3.43 -7.82 15.81
N ALA A 104 4.28 -8.26 14.87
CA ALA A 104 5.74 -8.25 15.07
C ALA A 104 6.36 -6.89 14.71
N GLY A 105 5.75 -6.14 13.76
CA GLY A 105 6.36 -4.93 13.22
C GLY A 105 7.75 -5.21 12.64
N ASN A 106 8.65 -4.25 12.78
CA ASN A 106 10.06 -4.34 12.38
C ASN A 106 10.96 -5.01 13.44
N TYR A 107 10.36 -5.59 14.48
CA TYR A 107 11.07 -5.92 15.71
C TYR A 107 11.36 -7.41 15.84
N SER A 108 12.55 -7.71 16.37
CA SER A 108 12.91 -9.05 16.80
C SER A 108 12.25 -9.34 18.15
N VAL A 109 11.07 -9.96 18.12
CA VAL A 109 10.30 -10.32 19.30
C VAL A 109 9.96 -11.80 19.27
N PRO A 110 10.38 -12.60 20.29
CA PRO A 110 10.25 -14.05 20.24
C PRO A 110 8.84 -14.55 20.55
N ASN A 111 7.99 -13.75 21.21
CA ASN A 111 6.67 -14.21 21.63
C ASN A 111 5.59 -13.17 21.29
N ILE A 112 4.54 -13.60 20.64
CA ILE A 112 3.39 -12.76 20.30
C ILE A 112 2.11 -13.52 20.65
N TYR A 113 1.24 -12.87 21.44
CA TYR A 113 -0.12 -13.33 21.69
C TYR A 113 -1.10 -12.34 21.12
N VAL A 114 -1.97 -12.78 20.23
CA VAL A 114 -3.03 -11.96 19.63
C VAL A 114 -4.37 -12.64 19.80
N ASN A 115 -5.32 -11.94 20.38
CA ASN A 115 -6.71 -12.36 20.46
C ASN A 115 -7.60 -11.26 19.91
N VAL A 116 -8.29 -11.52 18.80
CA VAL A 116 -9.23 -10.56 18.18
C VAL A 116 -10.63 -11.12 18.23
N LYS A 117 -11.55 -10.36 18.82
CA LYS A 117 -12.99 -10.64 18.81
C LYS A 117 -13.67 -9.70 17.84
N ALA A 118 -14.14 -10.22 16.72
CA ALA A 118 -15.01 -9.50 15.80
C ALA A 118 -16.41 -9.38 16.42
N VAL A 119 -16.93 -8.16 16.48
CA VAL A 119 -18.23 -7.86 17.12
C VAL A 119 -19.15 -7.13 16.15
N PHE A 120 -20.40 -7.57 16.09
CA PHE A 120 -21.46 -6.85 15.37
C PHE A 120 -21.92 -5.65 16.18
N THR A 121 -22.19 -4.55 15.48
CA THR A 121 -22.74 -3.32 16.03
C THR A 121 -23.87 -2.81 15.14
N ASN A 122 -24.35 -1.58 15.37
CA ASN A 122 -25.36 -0.92 14.54
C ASN A 122 -24.77 0.10 13.54
N THR A 123 -23.45 0.09 13.34
CA THR A 123 -22.79 0.99 12.39
C THR A 123 -22.82 0.42 10.97
N ALA A 124 -22.41 1.20 9.97
CA ALA A 124 -22.04 0.69 8.66
C ALA A 124 -20.97 -0.41 8.79
N PRO A 125 -20.84 -1.34 7.81
CA PRO A 125 -19.80 -2.36 7.84
C PRO A 125 -18.41 -1.73 8.00
N VAL A 126 -17.55 -2.39 8.79
CA VAL A 126 -16.13 -2.01 8.90
C VAL A 126 -15.30 -3.00 8.09
N ASP A 127 -14.49 -2.47 7.19
CA ASP A 127 -13.70 -3.28 6.25
C ASP A 127 -12.42 -2.53 5.85
N ALA A 128 -11.82 -2.87 4.70
CA ALA A 128 -10.57 -2.27 4.27
C ALA A 128 -10.70 -0.78 3.96
N TYR A 129 -9.85 -0.01 4.61
CA TYR A 129 -9.46 1.34 4.24
C TYR A 129 -7.94 1.35 4.12
N ARG A 130 -7.36 2.15 3.25
CA ARG A 130 -5.93 2.21 2.89
C ARG A 130 -5.00 1.79 4.04
N GLY A 131 -4.29 0.68 3.87
CA GLY A 131 -3.51 0.00 4.92
C GLY A 131 -4.16 -1.26 5.49
N ALA A 132 -5.50 -1.31 5.64
CA ALA A 132 -6.29 -2.52 5.91
C ALA A 132 -5.73 -3.45 6.99
N GLY A 133 -5.91 -3.11 8.26
CA GLY A 133 -5.42 -3.89 9.43
C GLY A 133 -3.98 -3.56 9.83
N ARG A 134 -3.11 -3.16 8.88
CA ARG A 134 -1.72 -2.77 9.16
C ARG A 134 -1.62 -1.44 9.92
N PRO A 135 -2.40 -0.39 9.63
CA PRO A 135 -2.41 0.81 10.45
C PRO A 135 -2.80 0.55 11.90
N GLU A 136 -3.78 -0.32 12.13
CA GLU A 136 -4.24 -0.70 13.47
C GLU A 136 -3.17 -1.48 14.24
N ALA A 137 -2.45 -2.37 13.57
CA ALA A 137 -1.31 -3.10 14.15
C ALA A 137 -0.17 -2.14 14.50
N THR A 138 0.28 -1.35 13.52
CA THR A 138 1.37 -0.38 13.68
C THR A 138 1.02 0.65 14.77
N TYR A 139 -0.21 1.16 14.79
CA TYR A 139 -0.64 2.09 15.83
C TYR A 139 -0.50 1.49 17.22
N SER A 140 -1.01 0.29 17.43
CA SER A 140 -0.93 -0.38 18.73
C SER A 140 0.51 -0.62 19.16
N LEU A 141 1.35 -1.15 18.27
CA LEU A 141 2.77 -1.40 18.53
C LEU A 141 3.52 -0.11 18.87
N GLU A 142 3.44 0.88 18.02
CA GLU A 142 4.23 2.10 18.13
C GLU A 142 3.80 2.96 19.33
N ARG A 143 2.52 2.87 19.75
CA ARG A 143 2.03 3.51 20.96
C ARG A 143 2.55 2.85 22.23
N VAL A 144 2.59 1.51 22.29
CA VAL A 144 3.12 0.82 23.49
C VAL A 144 4.63 0.95 23.59
N ILE A 145 5.36 0.97 22.48
CA ILE A 145 6.82 1.19 22.44
C ILE A 145 7.15 2.62 22.91
N ASP A 146 6.43 3.60 22.39
CA ASP A 146 6.61 5.01 22.79
C ASP A 146 6.30 5.21 24.28
N LYS A 147 5.22 4.58 24.77
CA LYS A 147 4.89 4.58 26.19
C LYS A 147 6.00 3.91 27.04
N ALA A 148 6.57 2.80 26.59
CA ALA A 148 7.66 2.13 27.29
C ALA A 148 8.91 3.02 27.34
N ALA A 149 9.29 3.65 26.24
CA ALA A 149 10.40 4.60 26.21
C ALA A 149 10.19 5.73 27.23
N LEU A 150 8.98 6.26 27.29
CA LEU A 150 8.61 7.34 28.20
C LEU A 150 8.68 6.88 29.69
N GLU A 151 8.08 5.74 30.05
CA GLU A 151 8.05 5.23 31.43
C GLU A 151 9.44 4.80 31.93
N LEU A 152 10.30 4.34 31.03
CA LEU A 152 11.67 3.94 31.33
C LEU A 152 12.69 5.09 31.19
N ASN A 153 12.22 6.27 30.75
CA ASN A 153 13.06 7.44 30.46
C ASN A 153 14.19 7.12 29.45
N LEU A 154 13.84 6.40 28.38
CA LEU A 154 14.71 6.03 27.27
C LEU A 154 14.45 6.92 26.06
N ASP A 155 15.47 7.05 25.22
CA ASP A 155 15.29 7.63 23.88
C ASP A 155 14.41 6.71 23.02
N PRO A 156 13.30 7.21 22.45
CA PRO A 156 12.38 6.38 21.69
C PRO A 156 12.98 5.83 20.39
N ILE A 157 13.96 6.51 19.78
CA ILE A 157 14.65 6.01 18.59
C ILE A 157 15.63 4.92 19.00
N ALA A 158 16.41 5.13 20.05
CA ALA A 158 17.37 4.15 20.54
C ALA A 158 16.68 2.84 20.95
N LEU A 159 15.53 2.91 21.62
CA LEU A 159 14.75 1.71 22.00
C LEU A 159 14.29 0.91 20.78
N ARG A 160 13.84 1.60 19.71
CA ARG A 160 13.45 0.96 18.46
C ARG A 160 14.64 0.31 17.78
N ARG A 161 15.73 1.05 17.57
CA ARG A 161 16.97 0.54 16.96
C ARG A 161 17.51 -0.69 17.66
N GLN A 162 17.52 -0.69 18.97
CA GLN A 162 18.00 -1.84 19.75
C GLN A 162 17.24 -3.13 19.41
N ASN A 163 15.94 -3.02 19.13
CA ASN A 163 15.04 -4.14 18.93
C ASN A 163 14.70 -4.44 17.45
N PHE A 164 15.25 -3.69 16.49
CA PHE A 164 15.05 -3.98 15.08
C PHE A 164 15.62 -5.34 14.68
N ILE A 165 14.92 -6.02 13.78
CA ILE A 165 15.48 -7.15 13.03
C ILE A 165 16.65 -6.62 12.20
N LYS A 166 17.84 -7.25 12.34
CA LYS A 166 19.06 -6.79 11.67
C LYS A 166 19.21 -7.37 10.28
N PRO A 167 19.95 -6.70 9.35
CA PRO A 167 20.12 -7.15 7.97
C PRO A 167 20.66 -8.58 7.81
N ASP A 168 21.51 -9.04 8.73
CA ASP A 168 22.08 -10.38 8.74
C ASP A 168 21.14 -11.47 9.27
N GLN A 169 19.95 -11.11 9.75
CA GLN A 169 18.92 -12.04 10.24
C GLN A 169 17.91 -12.45 9.16
N PHE A 170 17.91 -11.77 7.99
CA PHE A 170 16.99 -12.11 6.89
C PHE A 170 17.46 -13.35 6.09
N PRO A 171 16.51 -14.19 5.59
CA PRO A 171 15.07 -14.07 5.78
C PRO A 171 14.64 -14.36 7.22
N TYR A 172 13.70 -13.56 7.75
CA TYR A 172 13.29 -13.61 9.14
C TYR A 172 11.83 -14.07 9.29
N VAL A 173 11.63 -15.20 9.97
CA VAL A 173 10.28 -15.69 10.29
C VAL A 173 9.83 -15.08 11.59
N THR A 174 8.79 -14.24 11.54
CA THR A 174 8.23 -13.61 12.73
C THR A 174 7.48 -14.60 13.61
N ALA A 175 7.34 -14.29 14.91
CA ALA A 175 6.51 -15.07 15.81
C ALA A 175 5.01 -15.09 15.42
N ALA A 176 4.57 -14.18 14.54
CA ALA A 176 3.23 -14.16 13.95
C ALA A 176 3.13 -14.98 12.64
N GLY A 177 4.21 -15.62 12.18
CA GLY A 177 4.24 -16.55 11.05
C GLY A 177 4.50 -15.94 9.67
N LEU A 178 4.81 -14.64 9.57
CA LEU A 178 5.24 -14.04 8.31
C LEU A 178 6.74 -14.24 8.09
N ASN A 179 7.14 -14.44 6.84
CA ASN A 179 8.53 -14.61 6.43
C ASN A 179 9.01 -13.35 5.71
N TYR A 180 9.70 -12.45 6.41
CA TYR A 180 10.27 -11.24 5.83
C TYR A 180 11.52 -11.61 5.02
N ASP A 181 11.54 -11.22 3.76
CA ASP A 181 12.59 -11.60 2.80
C ASP A 181 13.87 -10.78 2.98
N VAL A 182 13.77 -9.47 3.10
CA VAL A 182 14.92 -8.55 3.15
C VAL A 182 14.52 -7.21 3.79
N GLY A 183 15.47 -6.53 4.43
CA GLY A 183 15.27 -5.18 4.99
C GLY A 183 16.51 -4.62 5.67
N ASP A 184 16.55 -3.29 5.83
CA ASP A 184 17.55 -2.57 6.62
C ASP A 184 16.87 -1.40 7.36
N TYR A 185 16.34 -1.70 8.53
CA TYR A 185 15.57 -0.73 9.31
C TYR A 185 16.45 0.32 9.99
N ASP A 186 17.71 0.00 10.25
CA ASP A 186 18.69 0.98 10.77
C ASP A 186 19.01 2.02 9.70
N ALA A 187 19.24 1.63 8.45
CA ALA A 187 19.48 2.56 7.35
C ALA A 187 18.28 3.49 7.09
N ILE A 188 17.05 2.96 7.17
CA ILE A 188 15.83 3.77 7.06
C ILE A 188 15.79 4.83 8.19
N MET A 189 16.07 4.41 9.42
CA MET A 189 16.06 5.31 10.57
C MET A 189 17.18 6.36 10.47
N ASP A 190 18.36 6.02 9.92
CA ASP A 190 19.45 7.00 9.66
C ASP A 190 18.98 8.09 8.69
N ARG A 191 18.26 7.71 7.63
CA ARG A 191 17.70 8.68 6.68
C ARG A 191 16.64 9.56 7.33
N LEU A 192 15.79 8.96 8.16
CA LEU A 192 14.79 9.72 8.91
C LEU A 192 15.44 10.75 9.83
N GLU A 193 16.42 10.37 10.64
CA GLU A 193 17.12 11.28 11.56
C GLU A 193 17.78 12.45 10.83
N HIS A 194 18.36 12.17 9.65
CA HIS A 194 18.93 13.21 8.80
C HIS A 194 17.90 14.25 8.35
N HIS A 195 16.72 13.81 7.89
CA HIS A 195 15.69 14.68 7.35
C HIS A 195 14.83 15.35 8.43
N ALA A 196 14.63 14.69 9.56
CA ALA A 196 13.84 15.22 10.67
C ALA A 196 14.55 16.37 11.41
N ASP A 197 15.88 16.54 11.25
CA ASP A 197 16.67 17.53 11.96
C ASP A 197 16.39 17.49 13.48
N ILE A 198 16.57 16.31 14.06
CA ILE A 198 16.27 16.05 15.48
C ILE A 198 17.10 16.95 16.40
N GLN A 199 18.34 17.25 16.02
CA GLN A 199 19.22 18.11 16.82
C GLN A 199 18.67 19.53 16.98
N GLY A 200 18.00 20.06 15.97
CA GLY A 200 17.36 21.38 16.01
C GLY A 200 16.06 21.43 16.81
N PHE A 201 15.48 20.29 17.19
CA PHE A 201 14.18 20.22 17.86
C PHE A 201 14.16 21.00 19.18
N ALA A 202 15.19 20.87 20.01
CA ALA A 202 15.24 21.52 21.33
C ALA A 202 15.16 23.05 21.23
N GLU A 203 15.79 23.64 20.21
CA GLU A 203 15.72 25.09 19.99
C GLU A 203 14.35 25.52 19.44
N ARG A 204 13.81 24.78 18.49
CA ARG A 204 12.44 25.03 17.96
C ARG A 204 11.39 24.94 19.08
N LYS A 205 11.53 23.99 20.00
CA LYS A 205 10.66 23.86 21.17
C LYS A 205 10.70 25.10 22.07
N LYS A 206 11.90 25.60 22.38
CA LYS A 206 12.04 26.83 23.18
C LYS A 206 11.38 28.05 22.50
N ILE A 207 11.42 28.13 21.17
CA ILE A 207 10.77 29.19 20.41
C ILE A 207 9.25 29.08 20.56
N SER A 208 8.68 27.88 20.41
CA SER A 208 7.25 27.63 20.58
C SER A 208 6.77 27.95 22.01
N GLU A 209 7.54 27.55 23.02
CA GLU A 209 7.26 27.84 24.43
C GLU A 209 7.20 29.36 24.72
N LYS A 210 8.10 30.16 24.13
CA LYS A 210 8.06 31.62 24.22
C LYS A 210 6.80 32.23 23.60
N GLN A 211 6.19 31.52 22.65
CA GLN A 211 4.93 31.90 21.99
C GLN A 211 3.71 31.33 22.69
N GLY A 212 3.88 30.64 23.83
CA GLY A 212 2.80 30.03 24.58
C GLY A 212 2.23 28.76 23.91
N LYS A 213 3.00 28.09 23.06
CA LYS A 213 2.64 26.83 22.40
C LYS A 213 3.40 25.65 23.01
N LEU A 214 2.80 24.47 22.96
CA LEU A 214 3.42 23.22 23.39
C LEU A 214 3.95 22.50 22.15
N ARG A 215 5.27 22.33 22.04
CA ARG A 215 5.86 21.63 20.91
C ARG A 215 6.27 20.22 21.30
N GLY A 216 5.91 19.24 20.46
CA GLY A 216 6.24 17.84 20.65
C GLY A 216 6.83 17.19 19.42
N PHE A 217 7.59 16.13 19.64
CA PHE A 217 8.23 15.28 18.63
C PHE A 217 7.70 13.86 18.76
N GLY A 218 7.34 13.25 17.65
CA GLY A 218 6.91 11.85 17.58
C GLY A 218 7.65 11.11 16.48
N VAL A 219 7.95 9.86 16.73
CA VAL A 219 8.60 8.96 15.79
C VAL A 219 7.90 7.61 15.78
N ASN A 220 7.94 6.93 14.63
CA ASN A 220 7.54 5.54 14.53
C ASN A 220 8.44 4.78 13.55
N SER A 221 8.27 3.45 13.52
CA SER A 221 8.75 2.59 12.45
C SER A 221 7.63 1.62 12.08
N TYR A 222 7.49 1.30 10.80
CA TYR A 222 6.42 0.41 10.33
C TYR A 222 6.93 -0.56 9.26
N ILE A 223 6.19 -1.65 9.10
CA ILE A 223 6.31 -2.58 7.97
C ILE A 223 4.91 -2.88 7.43
N GLU A 224 4.84 -3.19 6.15
CA GLU A 224 3.62 -3.64 5.50
C GLU A 224 3.84 -5.01 4.84
N ALA A 225 2.84 -5.88 4.84
CA ALA A 225 2.78 -7.03 3.96
C ALA A 225 1.98 -6.65 2.71
N CYS A 226 2.68 -6.47 1.61
CA CYS A 226 2.14 -6.07 0.31
C CYS A 226 2.01 -7.24 -0.64
N GLY A 227 1.38 -6.99 -1.78
CA GLY A 227 1.23 -8.03 -2.79
C GLY A 227 0.31 -9.14 -2.30
N ILE A 228 -0.81 -8.79 -1.66
CA ILE A 228 -1.78 -9.76 -1.14
C ILE A 228 -2.16 -10.71 -2.27
N ALA A 229 -1.38 -11.76 -2.42
CA ALA A 229 -1.50 -12.66 -3.51
C ALA A 229 -0.95 -14.06 -3.32
N PRO A 230 -0.14 -14.50 -2.35
CA PRO A 230 0.20 -15.91 -2.34
C PRO A 230 -1.07 -16.75 -2.26
N SER A 231 -1.54 -17.30 -3.41
CA SER A 231 -2.81 -18.05 -3.48
C SER A 231 -2.80 -19.24 -2.54
N ASN A 232 -1.63 -19.85 -2.34
CA ASN A 232 -1.47 -20.94 -1.39
C ASN A 232 -1.78 -20.50 0.05
N LEU A 233 -1.26 -19.37 0.50
CA LEU A 233 -1.52 -18.86 1.85
C LEU A 233 -3.00 -18.52 2.04
N ILE A 234 -3.58 -17.78 1.09
CA ILE A 234 -5.00 -17.39 1.16
C ILE A 234 -5.92 -18.61 1.09
N GLY A 235 -5.53 -19.64 0.34
CA GLY A 235 -6.24 -20.93 0.30
C GLY A 235 -6.33 -21.61 1.67
N THR A 236 -5.26 -21.52 2.50
CA THR A 236 -5.29 -22.06 3.88
C THR A 236 -6.29 -21.33 4.78
N LEU A 237 -6.64 -20.08 4.46
CA LEU A 237 -7.65 -19.28 5.15
C LEU A 237 -9.07 -19.53 4.62
N GLY A 238 -9.24 -20.47 3.69
CA GLY A 238 -10.55 -20.87 3.15
C GLY A 238 -11.00 -20.08 1.91
N ALA A 239 -10.18 -19.22 1.35
CA ALA A 239 -10.51 -18.52 0.10
C ALA A 239 -10.61 -19.54 -1.06
N ARG A 240 -11.64 -19.34 -1.92
CA ARG A 240 -11.90 -20.19 -3.10
C ARG A 240 -11.61 -19.46 -4.41
N VAL A 241 -10.65 -18.53 -4.38
CA VAL A 241 -10.24 -17.71 -5.51
C VAL A 241 -8.73 -17.58 -5.51
N GLY A 242 -8.10 -17.66 -6.69
CA GLY A 242 -6.67 -17.36 -6.85
C GLY A 242 -6.47 -15.85 -6.84
N LEU A 243 -5.39 -15.40 -6.21
CA LEU A 243 -5.03 -13.99 -6.14
C LEU A 243 -3.87 -13.63 -7.10
N TYR A 244 -3.52 -14.54 -8.02
CA TYR A 244 -2.57 -14.26 -9.09
C TYR A 244 -3.06 -13.11 -9.98
N ASP A 245 -2.19 -12.63 -10.85
CA ASP A 245 -2.56 -11.68 -11.91
C ASP A 245 -2.10 -12.20 -13.27
N ALA A 246 -2.60 -11.57 -14.33
CA ALA A 246 -2.30 -11.94 -15.69
C ALA A 246 -2.01 -10.70 -16.55
N ALA A 247 -1.13 -10.86 -17.52
CA ALA A 247 -0.88 -9.87 -18.55
C ALA A 247 -0.81 -10.53 -19.93
N THR A 248 -1.49 -9.95 -20.92
CA THR A 248 -1.32 -10.29 -22.33
C THR A 248 -0.60 -9.13 -23.01
N ILE A 249 0.54 -9.44 -23.61
CA ILE A 249 1.35 -8.49 -24.38
C ILE A 249 1.11 -8.74 -25.85
N ARG A 250 0.56 -7.77 -26.56
CA ARG A 250 0.36 -7.82 -28.01
C ARG A 250 1.22 -6.75 -28.68
N VAL A 251 2.15 -7.17 -29.50
CA VAL A 251 2.95 -6.31 -30.36
C VAL A 251 2.32 -6.31 -31.75
N ASN A 252 1.82 -5.16 -32.20
CA ASN A 252 1.20 -5.01 -33.53
C ASN A 252 2.27 -4.95 -34.64
N ALA A 253 1.87 -5.22 -35.89
CA ALA A 253 2.76 -5.14 -37.05
C ALA A 253 3.44 -3.77 -37.24
N THR A 254 2.88 -2.72 -36.65
CA THR A 254 3.43 -1.35 -36.66
C THR A 254 4.47 -1.11 -35.55
N GLY A 255 4.70 -2.09 -34.66
CA GLY A 255 5.57 -1.95 -33.49
C GLY A 255 4.89 -1.38 -32.25
N ASN A 256 3.64 -0.89 -32.34
CA ASN A 256 2.87 -0.45 -31.17
C ASN A 256 2.49 -1.66 -30.30
N ILE A 257 2.44 -1.47 -28.99
CA ILE A 257 2.23 -2.52 -28.02
C ILE A 257 0.96 -2.27 -27.21
N SER A 258 0.09 -3.25 -27.10
CA SER A 258 -1.07 -3.23 -26.21
C SER A 258 -0.82 -4.24 -25.07
N VAL A 259 -0.93 -3.79 -23.84
CA VAL A 259 -0.75 -4.60 -22.62
C VAL A 259 -2.08 -4.70 -21.90
N MET A 260 -2.71 -5.86 -21.98
CA MET A 260 -4.00 -6.12 -21.31
C MET A 260 -3.73 -6.74 -19.94
N VAL A 261 -4.15 -6.06 -18.87
CA VAL A 261 -3.81 -6.41 -17.50
C VAL A 261 -5.02 -6.54 -16.59
N GLY A 262 -4.89 -7.42 -15.60
CA GLY A 262 -5.92 -7.63 -14.58
C GLY A 262 -5.96 -6.58 -13.47
N ALA A 263 -4.87 -5.82 -13.25
CA ALA A 263 -4.88 -4.69 -12.34
C ALA A 263 -5.72 -3.54 -12.91
N HIS A 264 -6.41 -2.79 -12.05
CA HIS A 264 -7.22 -1.64 -12.45
C HIS A 264 -6.62 -0.35 -11.89
N SER A 265 -6.43 0.67 -12.73
CA SER A 265 -6.01 1.99 -12.30
C SER A 265 -7.19 2.80 -11.75
N HIS A 266 -6.96 3.49 -10.63
CA HIS A 266 -7.89 4.49 -10.10
C HIS A 266 -7.15 5.76 -9.67
N GLY A 267 -6.12 6.12 -10.48
CA GLY A 267 -5.33 7.34 -10.34
C GLY A 267 -3.91 7.14 -9.82
N GLN A 268 -3.46 5.89 -9.57
CA GLN A 268 -2.13 5.61 -9.04
C GLN A 268 -1.03 5.45 -10.11
N GLY A 269 -1.30 5.78 -11.36
CA GLY A 269 -0.29 5.93 -12.41
C GLY A 269 0.17 4.62 -13.08
N HIS A 270 -0.69 3.61 -13.15
CA HIS A 270 -0.39 2.35 -13.88
C HIS A 270 -0.09 2.61 -15.36
N GLU A 271 -0.80 3.53 -15.99
CA GLU A 271 -0.65 3.96 -17.38
C GLU A 271 0.70 4.64 -17.65
N THR A 272 1.47 4.95 -16.61
CA THR A 272 2.84 5.46 -16.69
C THR A 272 3.85 4.40 -16.30
N ALA A 273 3.68 3.76 -15.13
CA ALA A 273 4.67 2.83 -14.58
C ALA A 273 4.77 1.54 -15.41
N PHE A 274 3.66 0.97 -15.87
CA PHE A 274 3.69 -0.24 -16.69
C PHE A 274 4.31 -0.04 -18.08
N PRO A 275 4.00 1.05 -18.84
CA PRO A 275 4.73 1.36 -20.06
C PRO A 275 6.23 1.54 -19.86
N GLN A 276 6.69 2.10 -18.73
CA GLN A 276 8.12 2.21 -18.43
C GLN A 276 8.79 0.84 -18.34
N ILE A 277 8.17 -0.14 -17.67
CA ILE A 277 8.69 -1.51 -17.60
C ILE A 277 8.79 -2.13 -19.00
N VAL A 278 7.74 -1.97 -19.81
CA VAL A 278 7.71 -2.52 -21.18
C VAL A 278 8.77 -1.85 -22.06
N ALA A 279 8.87 -0.53 -21.98
CA ALA A 279 9.80 0.26 -22.76
C ALA A 279 11.26 -0.08 -22.43
N ASP A 280 11.58 -0.20 -21.15
CA ASP A 280 12.90 -0.54 -20.66
C ASP A 280 13.33 -1.95 -21.11
N MET A 281 12.43 -2.94 -21.01
CA MET A 281 12.74 -4.31 -21.38
C MET A 281 12.77 -4.57 -22.88
N LEU A 282 12.02 -3.82 -23.69
CA LEU A 282 11.92 -4.03 -25.13
C LEU A 282 12.71 -3.01 -25.96
N GLY A 283 13.28 -1.97 -25.34
CA GLY A 283 13.99 -0.90 -26.07
C GLY A 283 13.06 -0.09 -26.98
N VAL A 284 11.83 0.21 -26.53
CA VAL A 284 10.81 0.93 -27.29
C VAL A 284 10.42 2.25 -26.62
N ASP A 285 9.83 3.18 -27.38
CA ASP A 285 9.27 4.40 -26.77
C ASP A 285 8.04 4.05 -25.90
N PRO A 286 7.99 4.47 -24.63
CA PRO A 286 6.84 4.22 -23.75
C PRO A 286 5.53 4.80 -24.32
N ASN A 287 5.57 5.83 -25.16
CA ASN A 287 4.40 6.38 -25.83
C ASN A 287 3.78 5.41 -26.86
N ASN A 288 4.49 4.38 -27.27
CA ASN A 288 3.98 3.33 -28.14
C ASN A 288 3.34 2.17 -27.37
N VAL A 289 3.21 2.27 -26.05
CA VAL A 289 2.66 1.23 -25.18
C VAL A 289 1.32 1.69 -24.60
N GLU A 290 0.26 0.99 -24.96
CA GLU A 290 -1.09 1.20 -24.43
C GLU A 290 -1.41 0.18 -23.33
N ILE A 291 -1.88 0.64 -22.17
CA ILE A 291 -2.37 -0.22 -21.10
C ILE A 291 -3.89 -0.35 -21.19
N VAL A 292 -4.36 -1.59 -21.30
CA VAL A 292 -5.79 -1.92 -21.36
C VAL A 292 -6.19 -2.64 -20.07
N HIS A 293 -7.10 -2.05 -19.32
CA HIS A 293 -7.62 -2.59 -18.05
C HIS A 293 -9.11 -2.25 -17.87
N GLY A 294 -9.72 -2.76 -16.80
CA GLY A 294 -11.07 -2.38 -16.39
C GLY A 294 -12.20 -2.87 -17.30
N ASP A 295 -11.97 -3.80 -18.22
CA ASP A 295 -12.96 -4.36 -19.12
C ASP A 295 -12.83 -5.88 -19.19
N THR A 296 -13.80 -6.59 -18.59
CA THR A 296 -13.78 -8.07 -18.51
C THR A 296 -13.88 -8.78 -19.86
N SER A 297 -14.20 -8.06 -20.95
CA SER A 297 -14.21 -8.63 -22.30
C SER A 297 -12.84 -8.55 -22.98
N LYS A 298 -11.90 -7.78 -22.43
CA LYS A 298 -10.59 -7.53 -23.05
C LYS A 298 -9.42 -8.13 -22.26
N ILE A 299 -9.53 -8.18 -20.93
CA ILE A 299 -8.47 -8.69 -20.07
C ILE A 299 -8.58 -10.20 -19.89
N PRO A 300 -7.43 -10.93 -19.76
CA PRO A 300 -7.48 -12.38 -19.62
C PRO A 300 -8.01 -12.83 -18.25
N PHE A 301 -7.59 -12.16 -17.19
CA PHE A 301 -7.99 -12.39 -15.80
C PHE A 301 -7.44 -11.25 -14.94
N GLY A 302 -8.09 -10.95 -13.82
CA GLY A 302 -7.58 -10.01 -12.83
C GLY A 302 -8.41 -9.94 -11.57
N MET A 303 -7.73 -9.59 -10.48
CA MET A 303 -8.34 -9.34 -9.17
C MET A 303 -8.38 -7.84 -8.83
N GLY A 304 -7.96 -6.97 -9.75
CA GLY A 304 -7.93 -5.52 -9.54
C GLY A 304 -6.76 -5.07 -8.66
N THR A 305 -6.88 -3.88 -8.09
CA THR A 305 -5.82 -3.21 -7.32
C THR A 305 -6.24 -2.96 -5.88
N TYR A 306 -5.53 -3.55 -4.93
CA TYR A 306 -5.67 -3.41 -3.47
C TYR A 306 -4.42 -3.98 -2.79
N GLY A 307 -4.21 -3.68 -1.49
CA GLY A 307 -3.12 -4.26 -0.71
C GLY A 307 -1.73 -4.02 -1.30
N SER A 308 -1.54 -2.90 -2.00
CA SER A 308 -0.28 -2.47 -2.63
C SER A 308 0.32 -3.53 -3.57
N ARG A 309 -0.54 -4.30 -4.31
CA ARG A 309 -0.16 -5.49 -5.07
C ARG A 309 0.19 -5.25 -6.54
N SER A 310 -0.30 -4.17 -7.15
CA SER A 310 -0.31 -4.04 -8.63
C SER A 310 1.07 -4.14 -9.26
N LEU A 311 2.08 -3.49 -8.69
CA LEU A 311 3.42 -3.56 -9.27
C LEU A 311 4.10 -4.91 -9.01
N ALA A 312 4.03 -5.44 -7.77
CA ALA A 312 4.68 -6.69 -7.41
C ALA A 312 4.06 -7.90 -8.11
N VAL A 313 2.74 -7.93 -8.34
CA VAL A 313 2.04 -9.08 -8.92
C VAL A 313 1.78 -8.88 -10.41
N CYS A 314 1.05 -7.82 -10.79
CA CYS A 314 0.73 -7.56 -12.19
C CYS A 314 1.97 -7.11 -12.99
N GLY A 315 2.84 -6.25 -12.42
CA GLY A 315 4.12 -5.91 -13.04
C GLY A 315 4.98 -7.13 -13.33
N SER A 316 5.01 -8.12 -12.42
CA SER A 316 5.72 -9.39 -12.64
C SER A 316 5.07 -10.25 -13.72
N ALA A 317 3.74 -10.23 -13.86
CA ALA A 317 3.07 -10.89 -14.98
C ALA A 317 3.43 -10.23 -16.32
N ILE A 318 3.57 -8.89 -16.35
CA ILE A 318 4.04 -8.14 -17.52
C ILE A 318 5.46 -8.58 -17.88
N VAL A 319 6.40 -8.61 -16.92
CA VAL A 319 7.78 -9.09 -17.15
C VAL A 319 7.78 -10.46 -17.77
N ARG A 320 7.04 -11.42 -17.20
CA ARG A 320 6.94 -12.78 -17.77
C ARG A 320 6.31 -12.83 -19.16
N GLY A 321 5.37 -11.94 -19.45
CA GLY A 321 4.79 -11.79 -20.78
C GLY A 321 5.82 -11.29 -21.79
N ILE A 322 6.61 -10.29 -21.40
CA ILE A 322 7.69 -9.73 -22.23
C ILE A 322 8.79 -10.77 -22.49
N GLU A 323 9.19 -11.55 -21.48
CA GLU A 323 10.15 -12.64 -21.66
C GLU A 323 9.70 -13.63 -22.75
N LYS A 324 8.41 -13.98 -22.79
CA LYS A 324 7.85 -14.82 -23.86
C LYS A 324 7.85 -14.14 -25.23
N ILE A 325 7.53 -12.84 -25.28
CA ILE A 325 7.62 -12.03 -26.51
C ILE A 325 9.06 -12.02 -27.06
N ILE A 326 10.05 -11.79 -26.20
CA ILE A 326 11.47 -11.83 -26.57
C ILE A 326 11.87 -13.22 -27.07
N ALA A 327 11.46 -14.28 -26.39
CA ALA A 327 11.76 -15.66 -26.81
C ALA A 327 11.16 -15.98 -28.19
N LYS A 328 9.92 -15.60 -28.45
CA LYS A 328 9.28 -15.73 -29.76
C LYS A 328 9.96 -14.84 -30.80
N GLY A 329 10.31 -13.62 -30.43
CA GLY A 329 11.06 -12.69 -31.27
C GLY A 329 12.43 -13.23 -31.70
N LYS A 330 13.17 -13.88 -30.79
CA LYS A 330 14.46 -14.53 -31.11
C LYS A 330 14.33 -15.62 -32.17
N LYS A 331 13.27 -16.43 -32.13
CA LYS A 331 13.01 -17.46 -33.16
C LYS A 331 12.77 -16.81 -34.51
N ILE A 332 11.94 -15.76 -34.57
CA ILE A 332 11.67 -15.04 -35.82
C ILE A 332 12.93 -14.35 -36.34
N ALA A 333 13.68 -13.68 -35.48
CA ALA A 333 14.94 -13.01 -35.81
C ALA A 333 16.02 -14.01 -36.31
N ALA A 334 16.12 -15.17 -35.66
CA ALA A 334 17.03 -16.25 -36.10
C ALA A 334 16.73 -16.72 -37.53
N HIS A 335 15.43 -16.92 -37.84
CA HIS A 335 15.00 -17.24 -39.17
C HIS A 335 15.35 -16.13 -40.19
N MET A 336 15.08 -14.86 -39.85
CA MET A 336 15.39 -13.71 -40.71
C MET A 336 16.89 -13.55 -40.99
N MET A 337 17.73 -13.90 -40.02
CA MET A 337 19.19 -13.74 -40.10
C MET A 337 19.91 -15.02 -40.48
N GLU A 338 19.19 -16.11 -40.81
CA GLU A 338 19.76 -17.43 -41.12
C GLU A 338 20.69 -17.94 -40.01
N SER A 339 20.19 -17.94 -38.76
CA SER A 339 20.91 -18.36 -37.55
C SER A 339 20.06 -19.34 -36.75
N THR A 340 20.58 -19.80 -35.60
CA THR A 340 19.84 -20.57 -34.62
C THR A 340 19.40 -19.66 -33.47
N GLU A 341 18.30 -19.96 -32.80
CA GLU A 341 17.75 -19.20 -31.66
C GLU A 341 18.81 -18.97 -30.55
N ASP A 342 19.58 -20.02 -30.23
CA ASP A 342 20.61 -19.98 -29.19
C ASP A 342 21.75 -19.00 -29.48
N ASN A 343 21.94 -18.61 -30.74
CA ASN A 343 22.96 -17.63 -31.15
C ASN A 343 22.44 -16.21 -31.26
N VAL A 344 21.15 -15.97 -30.98
CA VAL A 344 20.54 -14.63 -31.05
C VAL A 344 20.42 -14.03 -29.65
N ASP A 345 21.04 -12.88 -29.46
CA ASP A 345 20.85 -12.03 -28.29
C ASP A 345 19.85 -10.92 -28.61
N PHE A 346 19.22 -10.41 -27.56
CA PHE A 346 18.30 -9.25 -27.63
C PHE A 346 18.71 -8.21 -26.59
N GLU A 347 18.94 -6.99 -27.03
CA GLU A 347 19.31 -5.87 -26.18
C GLU A 347 18.82 -4.56 -26.83
N ASP A 348 18.24 -3.64 -26.05
CA ASP A 348 17.82 -2.30 -26.48
C ASP A 348 17.03 -2.28 -27.81
N GLY A 349 16.06 -3.18 -27.96
CA GLY A 349 15.20 -3.24 -29.15
C GLY A 349 15.86 -3.85 -30.39
N VAL A 350 17.02 -4.49 -30.26
CA VAL A 350 17.78 -5.09 -31.36
C VAL A 350 18.09 -6.56 -31.08
N PHE A 351 17.76 -7.41 -32.06
CA PHE A 351 18.24 -8.79 -32.10
C PHE A 351 19.54 -8.86 -32.87
N SER A 352 20.54 -9.55 -32.34
CA SER A 352 21.88 -9.69 -32.96
C SER A 352 22.37 -11.13 -32.92
N VAL A 353 23.11 -11.56 -33.97
CA VAL A 353 23.75 -12.89 -34.02
C VAL A 353 25.16 -12.79 -33.46
N ARG A 354 25.44 -13.56 -32.39
CA ARG A 354 26.75 -13.56 -31.71
C ARG A 354 27.91 -13.77 -32.66
N GLY A 355 28.95 -12.96 -32.49
CA GLY A 355 30.17 -13.05 -33.27
C GLY A 355 30.04 -12.62 -34.73
N THR A 356 28.94 -11.95 -35.10
CA THR A 356 28.71 -11.42 -36.45
C THR A 356 28.24 -9.96 -36.39
N ASN A 357 28.06 -9.33 -37.56
CA ASN A 357 27.43 -8.00 -37.68
C ASN A 357 25.95 -8.09 -38.11
N LYS A 358 25.34 -9.27 -38.07
CA LYS A 358 23.93 -9.44 -38.42
C LYS A 358 23.05 -8.93 -37.27
N THR A 359 22.18 -7.99 -37.60
CA THR A 359 21.19 -7.43 -36.65
C THR A 359 19.85 -7.23 -37.33
N VAL A 360 18.77 -7.25 -36.54
CA VAL A 360 17.42 -6.90 -36.98
C VAL A 360 16.70 -6.18 -35.83
N SER A 361 15.95 -5.13 -36.16
CA SER A 361 15.22 -4.35 -35.15
C SER A 361 13.99 -5.10 -34.59
N PHE A 362 13.58 -4.76 -33.39
CA PHE A 362 12.32 -5.25 -32.80
C PHE A 362 11.12 -4.94 -33.70
N GLY A 363 11.07 -3.75 -34.32
CA GLY A 363 10.02 -3.36 -35.26
C GLY A 363 9.96 -4.23 -36.52
N ASP A 364 11.13 -4.60 -37.09
CA ASP A 364 11.18 -5.48 -38.26
C ASP A 364 10.71 -6.90 -37.90
N VAL A 365 11.07 -7.39 -36.71
CA VAL A 365 10.62 -8.69 -36.21
C VAL A 365 9.11 -8.66 -35.94
N ALA A 366 8.58 -7.56 -35.38
CA ALA A 366 7.15 -7.36 -35.19
C ALA A 366 6.38 -7.38 -36.50
N LEU A 367 6.86 -6.65 -37.51
CA LEU A 367 6.28 -6.68 -38.88
C LEU A 367 6.32 -8.07 -39.46
N LYS A 368 7.49 -8.77 -39.38
CA LYS A 368 7.68 -10.10 -39.91
C LYS A 368 6.75 -11.14 -39.30
N ALA A 369 6.43 -11.01 -38.01
CA ALA A 369 5.51 -11.89 -37.29
C ALA A 369 4.12 -11.97 -37.94
N TYR A 370 3.70 -10.90 -38.66
CA TYR A 370 2.39 -10.81 -39.32
C TYR A 370 2.45 -11.05 -40.85
N ILE A 371 3.65 -11.26 -41.41
CA ILE A 371 3.83 -11.51 -42.83
C ILE A 371 4.37 -12.93 -43.00
N PRO A 372 3.52 -13.94 -43.21
CA PRO A 372 3.94 -15.34 -43.22
C PRO A 372 4.66 -15.79 -44.53
N HIS A 373 5.11 -14.87 -45.37
CA HIS A 373 5.95 -15.19 -46.52
C HIS A 373 7.37 -15.48 -46.07
N ASN A 374 7.89 -16.65 -46.40
CA ASN A 374 9.19 -17.12 -45.92
C ASN A 374 9.25 -16.99 -44.37
N PHE A 375 8.32 -17.64 -43.70
CA PHE A 375 8.15 -17.64 -42.25
C PHE A 375 8.14 -19.09 -41.77
N PRO A 376 8.77 -19.44 -40.64
CA PRO A 376 8.85 -20.82 -40.14
C PRO A 376 7.52 -21.26 -39.49
N ILE A 377 6.47 -21.34 -40.29
CA ILE A 377 5.08 -21.58 -39.84
C ILE A 377 4.88 -22.95 -39.18
N GLU A 378 5.76 -23.92 -39.51
CA GLU A 378 5.75 -25.25 -38.90
C GLU A 378 6.24 -25.22 -37.43
N ASP A 379 7.05 -24.21 -37.07
CA ASP A 379 7.68 -24.09 -35.75
C ASP A 379 7.07 -22.96 -34.91
N ILE A 380 6.50 -21.92 -35.53
CA ILE A 380 6.03 -20.72 -34.88
C ILE A 380 4.71 -20.25 -35.48
N GLU A 381 3.69 -20.04 -34.65
CA GLU A 381 2.44 -19.42 -35.09
C GLU A 381 2.65 -17.94 -35.45
N PRO A 382 2.02 -17.45 -36.56
CA PRO A 382 2.03 -16.02 -36.89
C PRO A 382 1.48 -15.13 -35.75
N GLY A 383 1.91 -13.86 -35.77
CA GLY A 383 1.57 -12.88 -34.74
C GLY A 383 2.59 -12.84 -33.60
N LEU A 384 2.59 -11.75 -32.86
CA LEU A 384 3.49 -11.53 -31.72
C LEU A 384 2.65 -11.13 -30.51
N GLU A 385 2.01 -12.13 -29.90
CA GLU A 385 1.14 -11.99 -28.74
C GLU A 385 1.40 -13.13 -27.77
N GLU A 386 1.57 -12.79 -26.47
CA GLU A 386 1.81 -13.77 -25.43
C GLU A 386 1.08 -13.41 -24.14
N THR A 387 0.57 -14.42 -23.47
CA THR A 387 -0.08 -14.27 -22.15
C THR A 387 0.76 -14.95 -21.07
N ALA A 388 0.91 -14.27 -19.94
CA ALA A 388 1.57 -14.78 -18.76
C ALA A 388 0.73 -14.57 -17.49
N PHE A 389 0.97 -15.45 -16.51
CA PHE A 389 0.35 -15.43 -15.21
C PHE A 389 1.46 -15.39 -14.16
N TYR A 390 1.20 -14.66 -13.07
CA TYR A 390 2.11 -14.61 -11.95
C TYR A 390 1.36 -14.73 -10.62
N ASP A 391 1.75 -15.72 -9.83
CA ASP A 391 1.33 -15.94 -8.44
C ASP A 391 2.58 -15.92 -7.57
N PRO A 392 2.78 -14.93 -6.70
CA PRO A 392 3.97 -14.85 -5.87
C PRO A 392 4.01 -15.99 -4.84
N GLN A 393 5.21 -16.35 -4.39
CA GLN A 393 5.39 -17.35 -3.34
C GLN A 393 5.27 -16.73 -1.94
N ASN A 394 5.48 -15.41 -1.81
CA ASN A 394 5.48 -14.67 -0.56
C ASN A 394 4.88 -13.27 -0.79
N PHE A 395 4.63 -12.54 0.31
CA PHE A 395 4.38 -11.11 0.28
C PHE A 395 5.68 -10.35 -0.01
N THR A 396 5.56 -9.08 -0.36
CA THR A 396 6.68 -8.13 -0.30
C THR A 396 6.52 -7.25 0.93
N TYR A 397 7.63 -6.82 1.52
CA TYR A 397 7.65 -6.14 2.82
C TYR A 397 8.31 -4.76 2.73
N PRO A 398 7.59 -3.74 2.23
CA PRO A 398 8.05 -2.37 2.37
C PRO A 398 8.05 -1.96 3.84
N ALA A 399 9.01 -1.13 4.21
CA ALA A 399 9.15 -0.62 5.56
C ALA A 399 9.47 0.86 5.53
N GLY A 400 9.22 1.55 6.63
CA GLY A 400 9.54 2.96 6.76
C GLY A 400 9.66 3.41 8.20
N ALA A 401 10.15 4.63 8.35
CA ALA A 401 10.18 5.35 9.62
C ALA A 401 9.77 6.80 9.39
N TYR A 402 8.91 7.32 10.26
CA TYR A 402 8.37 8.67 10.15
C TYR A 402 8.60 9.49 11.41
N ALA A 403 8.81 10.78 11.23
CA ALA A 403 8.95 11.75 12.32
C ALA A 403 8.05 12.96 12.10
N CYS A 404 7.46 13.44 13.17
CA CYS A 404 6.54 14.57 13.15
C CYS A 404 6.84 15.53 14.29
N GLU A 405 6.83 16.83 14.00
CA GLU A 405 6.79 17.89 15.00
C GLU A 405 5.42 18.56 14.97
N VAL A 406 4.80 18.67 16.12
CA VAL A 406 3.52 19.36 16.28
C VAL A 406 3.62 20.55 17.24
N GLU A 407 2.76 21.54 17.05
CA GLU A 407 2.44 22.55 18.06
C GLU A 407 1.01 22.38 18.52
N VAL A 408 0.81 22.39 19.84
CA VAL A 408 -0.50 22.38 20.47
C VAL A 408 -0.77 23.75 21.10
N ASP A 409 -1.91 24.34 20.78
CA ASP A 409 -2.39 25.54 21.46
C ASP A 409 -3.09 25.16 22.78
N PRO A 410 -2.53 25.46 23.95
CA PRO A 410 -3.11 25.04 25.22
C PRO A 410 -4.48 25.68 25.54
N ASN A 411 -4.80 26.82 24.91
CA ASN A 411 -6.07 27.51 25.12
C ASN A 411 -7.23 26.86 24.35
N THR A 412 -6.92 26.23 23.21
CA THR A 412 -7.95 25.71 22.30
C THR A 412 -7.86 24.21 22.07
N GLY A 413 -6.73 23.58 22.41
CA GLY A 413 -6.41 22.19 22.05
C GLY A 413 -6.09 21.97 20.57
N LYS A 414 -6.01 23.05 19.76
CA LYS A 414 -5.68 22.93 18.33
C LYS A 414 -4.27 22.38 18.15
N VAL A 415 -4.15 21.34 17.33
CA VAL A 415 -2.89 20.77 16.90
C VAL A 415 -2.55 21.27 15.49
N SER A 416 -1.31 21.72 15.30
CA SER A 416 -0.74 22.08 14.00
C SER A 416 0.49 21.21 13.75
N ILE A 417 0.62 20.66 12.54
CA ILE A 417 1.82 19.92 12.16
C ILE A 417 2.82 20.89 11.56
N GLU A 418 3.96 21.04 12.21
CA GLU A 418 5.02 22.00 11.82
C GLU A 418 6.03 21.39 10.86
N ARG A 419 6.33 20.11 11.05
CA ARG A 419 7.29 19.35 10.24
C ARG A 419 6.84 17.90 10.15
N PHE A 420 7.04 17.29 8.98
CA PHE A 420 6.84 15.86 8.80
C PHE A 420 7.90 15.31 7.85
N ALA A 421 8.65 14.30 8.30
CA ALA A 421 9.63 13.59 7.50
C ALA A 421 9.23 12.11 7.42
N ALA A 422 9.41 11.52 6.24
CA ALA A 422 9.15 10.11 5.96
C ALA A 422 10.36 9.51 5.23
N ALA A 423 10.87 8.40 5.71
CA ALA A 423 11.89 7.61 5.05
C ALA A 423 11.35 6.19 4.82
N ASP A 424 11.39 5.73 3.58
CA ASP A 424 10.76 4.47 3.16
C ASP A 424 11.71 3.62 2.31
N ASP A 425 11.57 2.29 2.41
CA ASP A 425 12.16 1.30 1.52
C ASP A 425 11.07 0.59 0.71
N PHE A 426 11.04 0.85 -0.58
CA PHE A 426 10.12 0.22 -1.53
C PHE A 426 10.81 -0.75 -2.50
N GLY A 427 12.01 -1.22 -2.15
CA GLY A 427 12.85 -2.00 -3.05
C GLY A 427 13.23 -1.18 -4.28
N ASN A 428 13.21 -1.79 -5.46
CA ASN A 428 13.47 -1.07 -6.70
C ASN A 428 12.34 -0.07 -7.02
N ILE A 429 12.72 1.15 -7.36
CA ILE A 429 11.79 2.24 -7.71
C ILE A 429 11.64 2.31 -9.23
N ILE A 430 10.42 2.09 -9.74
CA ILE A 430 10.13 2.22 -11.17
C ILE A 430 9.91 3.68 -11.57
N ASN A 431 9.15 4.43 -10.77
CA ASN A 431 8.90 5.85 -11.02
C ASN A 431 8.92 6.65 -9.71
N PRO A 432 9.99 7.41 -9.43
CA PRO A 432 10.13 8.15 -8.17
C PRO A 432 9.01 9.15 -7.91
N MET A 433 8.55 9.88 -8.93
CA MET A 433 7.50 10.89 -8.79
C MET A 433 6.16 10.26 -8.40
N ILE A 434 5.83 9.09 -8.96
CA ILE A 434 4.60 8.36 -8.59
C ILE A 434 4.71 7.84 -7.15
N VAL A 435 5.87 7.30 -6.76
CA VAL A 435 6.11 6.83 -5.38
C VAL A 435 5.94 7.97 -4.39
N GLU A 436 6.57 9.12 -4.63
CA GLU A 436 6.42 10.33 -3.80
C GLU A 436 4.95 10.75 -3.68
N GLY A 437 4.21 10.78 -4.80
CA GLY A 437 2.78 11.10 -4.82
C GLY A 437 1.93 10.10 -4.01
N GLN A 438 2.27 8.80 -4.02
CA GLN A 438 1.60 7.80 -3.21
C GLN A 438 1.87 8.00 -1.71
N VAL A 439 3.11 8.31 -1.33
CA VAL A 439 3.47 8.59 0.07
C VAL A 439 2.75 9.83 0.56
N HIS A 440 2.81 10.96 -0.17
CA HIS A 440 2.11 12.20 0.18
C HIS A 440 0.60 11.97 0.38
N GLY A 441 -0.05 11.27 -0.54
CA GLY A 441 -1.47 10.94 -0.43
C GLY A 441 -1.79 10.03 0.75
N GLY A 442 -0.89 9.10 1.09
CA GLY A 442 -1.01 8.24 2.27
C GLY A 442 -0.86 9.01 3.57
N LEU A 443 0.14 9.91 3.65
CA LEU A 443 0.38 10.79 4.81
C LEU A 443 -0.85 11.68 5.07
N ALA A 444 -1.41 12.30 4.04
CA ALA A 444 -2.59 13.14 4.17
C ALA A 444 -3.78 12.37 4.77
N GLN A 445 -4.03 11.14 4.33
CA GLN A 445 -5.11 10.32 4.87
C GLN A 445 -4.85 9.87 6.32
N GLY A 446 -3.63 9.47 6.66
CA GLY A 446 -3.31 9.06 8.03
C GLY A 446 -3.30 10.24 9.02
N ILE A 447 -2.88 11.42 8.58
CA ILE A 447 -3.00 12.67 9.37
C ILE A 447 -4.47 13.03 9.56
N GLY A 448 -5.30 12.91 8.52
CA GLY A 448 -6.74 13.08 8.60
C GLY A 448 -7.36 12.17 9.66
N GLN A 449 -7.03 10.89 9.65
CA GLN A 449 -7.44 9.92 10.66
C GLN A 449 -6.99 10.33 12.08
N ALA A 450 -5.76 10.81 12.22
CA ALA A 450 -5.20 11.15 13.53
C ALA A 450 -5.86 12.38 14.17
N LEU A 451 -6.21 13.40 13.37
CA LEU A 451 -6.58 14.72 13.88
C LEU A 451 -8.02 15.15 13.58
N LEU A 452 -8.64 14.67 12.49
CA LEU A 452 -9.82 15.32 11.90
C LEU A 452 -11.01 14.39 11.70
N GLU A 453 -10.79 13.23 11.09
CA GLU A 453 -11.83 12.37 10.55
C GLU A 453 -12.47 11.48 11.61
N GLY A 454 -13.80 11.49 11.68
CA GLY A 454 -14.53 10.64 12.62
C GLY A 454 -16.00 10.48 12.24
N CYS A 455 -16.45 9.23 12.19
CA CYS A 455 -17.88 8.91 12.10
C CYS A 455 -18.48 8.89 13.51
N VAL A 456 -19.40 9.80 13.78
CA VAL A 456 -20.03 9.96 15.09
C VAL A 456 -21.49 9.50 15.01
N TYR A 457 -21.83 8.55 15.86
CA TYR A 457 -23.19 8.05 16.04
C TYR A 457 -23.75 8.56 17.37
N ASN A 458 -25.03 8.91 17.40
CA ASN A 458 -25.73 9.25 18.64
C ASN A 458 -26.22 7.99 19.36
N ASP A 459 -26.82 8.17 20.55
CA ASP A 459 -27.33 7.05 21.37
C ASP A 459 -28.45 6.24 20.69
N ASP A 460 -29.14 6.83 19.72
CA ASP A 460 -30.17 6.14 18.92
C ASP A 460 -29.55 5.37 17.73
N GLY A 461 -28.22 5.38 17.56
CA GLY A 461 -27.52 4.73 16.46
C GLY A 461 -27.58 5.50 15.14
N GLN A 462 -27.97 6.77 15.16
CA GLN A 462 -28.00 7.61 13.96
C GLN A 462 -26.63 8.24 13.71
N LEU A 463 -26.12 8.13 12.48
CA LEU A 463 -24.91 8.83 12.06
C LEU A 463 -25.19 10.33 11.99
N ILE A 464 -24.54 11.12 12.86
CA ILE A 464 -24.71 12.58 12.91
C ILE A 464 -23.64 13.33 12.11
N SER A 465 -22.55 12.68 11.73
CA SER A 465 -21.48 13.22 10.86
C SER A 465 -21.62 12.77 9.38
N GLY A 466 -22.86 12.65 8.89
CA GLY A 466 -23.16 12.09 7.56
C GLY A 466 -23.09 13.10 6.39
N SER A 467 -22.37 14.20 6.55
CA SER A 467 -22.13 15.18 5.48
C SER A 467 -20.77 15.87 5.64
N TYR A 468 -20.27 16.53 4.59
CA TYR A 468 -19.04 17.33 4.69
C TYR A 468 -19.18 18.63 5.50
N MET A 469 -20.35 18.92 6.05
CA MET A 469 -20.51 19.97 7.05
C MET A 469 -20.00 19.50 8.41
N ASP A 470 -20.13 18.21 8.70
CA ASP A 470 -19.86 17.61 10.01
C ASP A 470 -18.64 16.69 10.00
N TYR A 471 -18.37 16.05 8.87
CA TYR A 471 -17.19 15.20 8.66
C TYR A 471 -16.06 16.04 8.06
N THR A 472 -14.95 16.16 8.79
CA THR A 472 -13.82 16.98 8.40
C THR A 472 -12.73 16.14 7.74
N MET A 473 -12.42 16.43 6.48
CA MET A 473 -11.22 15.88 5.81
C MET A 473 -10.08 16.90 5.85
N PRO A 474 -8.79 16.44 5.78
CA PRO A 474 -7.66 17.36 5.72
C PRO A 474 -7.68 18.17 4.42
N ARG A 475 -7.36 19.44 4.52
CA ARG A 475 -7.18 20.38 3.41
C ARG A 475 -5.69 20.66 3.25
N ALA A 476 -5.29 21.20 2.11
CA ALA A 476 -3.89 21.57 1.87
C ALA A 476 -3.31 22.50 2.96
N ALA A 477 -4.15 23.37 3.54
CA ALA A 477 -3.75 24.28 4.62
C ALA A 477 -3.57 23.59 5.99
N ASP A 478 -4.05 22.37 6.16
CA ASP A 478 -3.93 21.60 7.39
C ASP A 478 -2.64 20.73 7.40
N LEU A 479 -1.91 20.69 6.27
CA LEU A 479 -0.76 19.82 6.07
C LEU A 479 0.52 20.65 5.89
N PRO A 480 1.67 20.21 6.45
CA PRO A 480 2.97 20.83 6.18
C PRO A 480 3.49 20.44 4.80
N SER A 481 4.59 21.06 4.38
CA SER A 481 5.42 20.47 3.33
C SER A 481 6.07 19.18 3.85
N PHE A 482 5.82 18.07 3.18
CA PHE A 482 6.43 16.80 3.53
C PHE A 482 7.87 16.70 3.01
N VAL A 483 8.75 16.09 3.79
CA VAL A 483 10.06 15.64 3.34
C VAL A 483 9.99 14.13 3.21
N VAL A 484 10.16 13.61 1.99
CA VAL A 484 10.09 12.18 1.69
C VAL A 484 11.44 11.70 1.17
N ASP A 485 11.93 10.59 1.72
CA ASP A 485 13.15 9.91 1.28
C ASP A 485 12.84 8.44 1.00
N HIS A 486 13.19 7.95 -0.16
CA HIS A 486 13.11 6.55 -0.56
C HIS A 486 14.43 6.07 -1.19
N THR A 487 15.54 6.60 -0.68
CA THR A 487 16.89 6.24 -1.18
C THR A 487 17.42 4.95 -0.58
N VAL A 488 16.87 4.48 0.54
CA VAL A 488 17.13 3.11 1.01
C VAL A 488 16.36 2.15 0.12
N GLN A 489 17.07 1.23 -0.50
CA GLN A 489 16.51 0.25 -1.41
C GLN A 489 17.06 -1.13 -1.08
N THR A 490 16.21 -1.99 -0.53
CA THR A 490 16.49 -3.42 -0.36
C THR A 490 15.55 -4.20 -1.27
N PRO A 491 15.99 -4.54 -2.50
CA PRO A 491 15.12 -5.20 -3.49
C PRO A 491 14.55 -6.51 -2.97
N SER A 492 13.23 -6.70 -3.14
CA SER A 492 12.58 -7.96 -2.79
C SER A 492 13.17 -9.12 -3.61
N THR A 493 13.39 -10.25 -2.97
CA THR A 493 13.88 -11.47 -3.60
C THR A 493 12.75 -12.31 -4.21
N ASP A 494 11.49 -11.97 -3.93
CA ASP A 494 10.31 -12.78 -4.24
C ASP A 494 9.59 -12.36 -5.54
N ASN A 495 10.11 -11.36 -6.26
CA ASN A 495 9.59 -10.98 -7.58
C ASN A 495 10.68 -10.48 -8.53
N PRO A 496 10.50 -10.64 -9.87
CA PRO A 496 11.53 -10.33 -10.85
C PRO A 496 11.90 -8.85 -10.96
N LEU A 497 11.05 -7.95 -10.50
CA LEU A 497 11.30 -6.51 -10.50
C LEU A 497 12.07 -6.04 -9.25
N GLY A 498 12.15 -6.86 -8.21
CA GLY A 498 12.71 -6.46 -6.92
C GLY A 498 11.93 -5.34 -6.22
N VAL A 499 10.68 -5.12 -6.60
CA VAL A 499 9.84 -4.04 -6.08
C VAL A 499 9.12 -4.45 -4.80
N LYS A 500 8.75 -3.44 -3.99
CA LYS A 500 7.81 -3.57 -2.89
C LYS A 500 6.67 -2.57 -3.09
N GLY A 501 5.49 -2.83 -2.52
CA GLY A 501 4.36 -1.92 -2.67
C GLY A 501 4.54 -0.61 -1.91
N CYS A 502 4.04 0.50 -2.44
CA CYS A 502 4.12 1.82 -1.80
C CYS A 502 2.74 2.45 -1.54
N GLY A 503 1.67 1.81 -2.05
CA GLY A 503 0.36 2.44 -2.12
C GLY A 503 -0.30 2.78 -0.78
N GLU A 504 0.04 2.09 0.29
CA GLU A 504 -0.60 2.21 1.61
C GLU A 504 0.33 2.78 2.70
N ALA A 505 1.62 2.85 2.43
CA ALA A 505 2.69 3.22 3.36
C ALA A 505 2.39 4.42 4.26
N GLY A 506 2.11 5.57 3.67
CA GLY A 506 1.85 6.81 4.41
C GLY A 506 0.67 6.71 5.37
N ALA A 507 -0.38 5.96 5.02
CA ALA A 507 -1.55 5.76 5.87
C ALA A 507 -1.28 4.79 7.04
N ILE A 508 -0.23 3.96 6.95
CA ILE A 508 0.17 3.03 8.00
C ILE A 508 1.01 3.75 9.07
N GLY A 509 2.03 4.51 8.65
CA GLY A 509 2.98 5.11 9.58
C GLY A 509 2.53 6.43 10.20
N SER A 510 1.77 7.27 9.49
CA SER A 510 1.47 8.62 9.98
C SER A 510 0.57 8.71 11.23
N PRO A 511 -0.47 7.87 11.47
CA PRO A 511 -1.28 8.00 12.67
C PRO A 511 -0.49 7.88 13.98
N PRO A 512 0.32 6.83 14.21
CA PRO A 512 1.09 6.74 15.45
C PRO A 512 2.12 7.87 15.58
N THR A 513 2.74 8.32 14.47
CA THR A 513 3.72 9.40 14.49
C THR A 513 3.11 10.70 15.04
N VAL A 514 1.93 11.07 14.53
CA VAL A 514 1.22 12.29 14.97
C VAL A 514 0.77 12.16 16.42
N VAL A 515 0.19 11.03 16.81
CA VAL A 515 -0.28 10.82 18.18
C VAL A 515 0.90 10.83 19.16
N ASN A 516 2.02 10.19 18.84
CA ASN A 516 3.24 10.24 19.66
C ASN A 516 3.73 11.68 19.85
N ALA A 517 3.74 12.49 18.79
CA ALA A 517 4.14 13.89 18.86
C ALA A 517 3.21 14.73 19.78
N VAL A 518 1.90 14.54 19.67
CA VAL A 518 0.94 15.25 20.55
C VAL A 518 1.12 14.84 22.00
N ILE A 519 1.20 13.54 22.30
CA ILE A 519 1.43 13.06 23.68
C ILE A 519 2.75 13.61 24.23
N ASN A 520 3.81 13.64 23.44
CA ASN A 520 5.10 14.21 23.82
C ASN A 520 4.98 15.71 24.14
N ALA A 521 4.24 16.49 23.34
CA ALA A 521 3.99 17.90 23.59
C ALA A 521 3.31 18.12 24.94
N LEU A 522 2.23 17.38 25.21
CA LEU A 522 1.44 17.52 26.45
C LEU A 522 2.24 17.10 27.68
N ARG A 523 2.92 15.97 27.63
CA ARG A 523 3.74 15.48 28.76
C ARG A 523 4.90 16.40 29.08
N SER A 524 5.56 16.95 28.07
CA SER A 524 6.66 17.88 28.29
C SER A 524 6.23 19.21 28.92
N ALA A 525 4.94 19.52 28.87
CA ALA A 525 4.32 20.65 29.55
C ALA A 525 3.80 20.30 30.97
N GLY A 526 4.01 19.06 31.42
CA GLY A 526 3.65 18.62 32.77
C GLY A 526 2.29 17.93 32.90
N HIS A 527 1.59 17.68 31.78
CA HIS A 527 0.34 16.91 31.82
C HIS A 527 0.64 15.41 31.87
N ASP A 528 0.07 14.68 32.85
CA ASP A 528 0.27 13.23 32.98
C ASP A 528 -0.65 12.43 32.06
N ILE A 529 -0.46 12.61 30.74
CA ILE A 529 -1.27 12.00 29.70
C ILE A 529 -0.43 10.97 28.95
N THR A 530 -0.88 9.72 28.89
CA THR A 530 -0.19 8.64 28.14
C THR A 530 -0.92 8.22 26.89
N HIS A 531 -2.21 8.57 26.75
CA HIS A 531 -3.04 8.21 25.62
C HIS A 531 -4.21 9.18 25.43
N ILE A 532 -4.58 9.40 24.16
CA ILE A 532 -5.82 10.06 23.72
C ILE A 532 -6.30 9.29 22.49
N ASP A 533 -7.59 8.93 22.45
CA ASP A 533 -8.19 8.26 21.30
C ASP A 533 -8.28 9.19 20.07
N MET A 534 -7.97 8.65 18.89
CA MET A 534 -8.18 9.36 17.62
C MET A 534 -9.68 9.56 17.30
N PRO A 535 -10.05 10.62 16.57
CA PRO A 535 -9.20 11.74 16.15
C PRO A 535 -8.90 12.68 17.32
N LEU A 536 -7.68 13.23 17.37
CA LEU A 536 -7.25 14.20 18.37
C LEU A 536 -7.80 15.59 18.03
N THR A 537 -9.12 15.71 18.05
CA THR A 537 -9.80 16.98 17.80
C THR A 537 -9.42 18.03 18.87
N PRO A 538 -9.51 19.33 18.56
CA PRO A 538 -9.22 20.39 19.54
C PRO A 538 -9.95 20.19 20.87
N ALA A 539 -11.21 19.80 20.83
CA ALA A 539 -12.00 19.56 22.05
C ALA A 539 -11.45 18.40 22.89
N ARG A 540 -11.04 17.27 22.26
CA ARG A 540 -10.47 16.12 22.97
C ARG A 540 -9.12 16.45 23.59
N VAL A 541 -8.25 17.13 22.82
CA VAL A 541 -6.91 17.54 23.30
C VAL A 541 -7.05 18.54 24.45
N TRP A 542 -7.95 19.53 24.32
CA TRP A 542 -8.22 20.49 25.39
C TRP A 542 -8.77 19.83 26.65
N ALA A 543 -9.73 18.93 26.51
CA ALA A 543 -10.29 18.18 27.64
C ALA A 543 -9.21 17.34 28.35
N ALA A 544 -8.33 16.69 27.61
CA ALA A 544 -7.23 15.90 28.19
C ALA A 544 -6.25 16.75 29.01
N MET A 545 -6.05 18.03 28.66
CA MET A 545 -5.18 18.95 29.42
C MET A 545 -5.86 19.51 30.67
N ASN A 546 -7.20 19.54 30.75
CA ASN A 546 -7.95 20.26 31.79
C ASN A 546 -8.77 19.33 32.70
N ASN A 547 -8.77 18.02 32.47
CA ASN A 547 -9.38 17.00 33.33
C ASN A 547 -8.29 16.25 34.11
#